data_24ae9a4fdb62d777e355586c349ce90c
#
_entry.id   24ae9a4fdb62d777e355586c349ce90c
#
_cell.length_a   1.000
_cell.length_b   1.000
_cell.length_c   1.000
_cell.angle_alpha   90.00
_cell.angle_beta   90.00
_cell.angle_gamma   90.00
#
_symmetry.space_group_name_H-M   'P 1'
#
loop_
_entity.id
_entity.type
_entity.pdbx_description
1 polymer ?
#
loop_
_entity_poly.entity_id
_entity_poly.type
_entity_poly.pdbx_seq_one_letter_code
_entity_poly.pdbx_strand_id
1 'polypeptide(L)'
;VITLSKNSRRALVVGVALTATALTLSACSTSAASSEGTESSDPTSLVLALVPSQDQGELVTTAAPLTDYLTEALGMEVTGVVSKDYQAAVEAMGADQAQIGFLPSLQLWQANDMYDASVVLQTERNGNITYPAQLMTNNPDKYCDDEPVERDGKLFCNGADALAGPAGLDSINKIDKGTSVAVLGPGSPAGYIYPILALQEAGIDTDNDINQVPVTANDASVLAVYNGDAEVGFSFWDARDIVMKDVPDVGQKVVVFALSEEIPNDGVALTSSLSPELQQKITDALADYSNTEEGSEILQSIYSITKLAPANPDSLGVVARAAEKLGLQ
;
A
#
# COMPACT_ATOMS: atom_id res chain seq x y z
N VAL A 1 -9.14 57.52 1.71
CA VAL A 1 -9.79 58.71 1.10
C VAL A 1 -10.19 58.32 -0.32
N ILE A 2 -11.51 58.56 -0.61
CA ILE A 2 -12.11 58.74 -1.95
C ILE A 2 -12.47 57.44 -2.68
N THR A 3 -13.63 57.22 -3.18
CA THR A 3 -15.05 57.65 -3.07
C THR A 3 -15.84 56.71 -4.01
N LEU A 4 -17.06 56.42 -3.60
CA LEU A 4 -18.12 55.74 -4.38
C LEU A 4 -18.51 56.51 -5.64
N SER A 5 -18.94 55.76 -6.68
CA SER A 5 -19.93 56.30 -7.64
C SER A 5 -20.95 55.23 -8.01
N LYS A 6 -22.20 55.59 -7.77
CA LYS A 6 -23.49 54.95 -8.10
C LYS A 6 -23.98 55.49 -9.45
N ASN A 7 -24.86 54.73 -10.06
CA ASN A 7 -25.96 55.07 -11.01
C ASN A 7 -25.81 54.32 -12.37
N SER A 8 -26.86 53.89 -13.05
CA SER A 8 -28.31 53.92 -12.80
C SER A 8 -29.01 53.04 -13.86
N ARG A 9 -30.14 52.54 -13.45
CA ARG A 9 -31.29 51.98 -14.15
C ARG A 9 -31.49 52.40 -15.63
N ARG A 10 -31.94 51.45 -16.46
CA ARG A 10 -33.14 51.64 -17.34
C ARG A 10 -33.69 50.30 -17.78
N ALA A 11 -34.97 50.12 -17.45
CA ALA A 11 -35.88 49.08 -17.95
C ALA A 11 -36.42 49.46 -19.36
N LEU A 12 -36.72 48.50 -20.16
CA LEU A 12 -37.76 48.62 -21.21
C LEU A 12 -38.47 47.30 -21.40
N VAL A 13 -39.78 47.36 -21.33
CA VAL A 13 -40.82 46.34 -21.46
C VAL A 13 -41.37 46.39 -22.89
N VAL A 14 -42.10 45.32 -23.27
CA VAL A 14 -43.02 45.13 -24.42
C VAL A 14 -42.44 44.20 -25.48
N GLY A 15 -43.07 43.05 -25.83
CA GLY A 15 -44.43 42.84 -26.22
C GLY A 15 -44.77 41.35 -26.46
N VAL A 16 -45.99 41.10 -26.17
CA VAL A 16 -46.77 39.88 -26.30
C VAL A 16 -47.03 39.52 -27.79
N ALA A 17 -46.96 38.23 -28.13
CA ALA A 17 -47.74 37.69 -29.25
C ALA A 17 -48.11 36.22 -28.94
N LEU A 18 -49.37 35.99 -28.63
CA LEU A 18 -50.04 34.69 -28.65
C LEU A 18 -50.20 34.20 -30.10
N THR A 19 -49.87 32.94 -30.33
CA THR A 19 -50.58 32.11 -31.36
C THR A 19 -50.74 30.70 -30.82
N ALA A 20 -52.01 30.37 -30.63
CA ALA A 20 -52.46 29.00 -30.36
C ALA A 20 -52.68 28.28 -31.71
N THR A 21 -52.27 27.01 -31.81
CA THR A 21 -53.02 26.04 -32.62
C THR A 21 -52.60 24.61 -32.36
N ALA A 22 -53.64 23.82 -32.06
CA ALA A 22 -53.92 22.43 -32.42
C ALA A 22 -53.22 21.26 -31.68
N LEU A 23 -54.07 20.62 -30.89
CA LEU A 23 -53.95 19.24 -30.42
C LEU A 23 -53.86 18.25 -31.58
N THR A 24 -52.94 17.29 -31.46
CA THR A 24 -53.13 15.94 -32.01
C THR A 24 -52.85 14.94 -30.92
N LEU A 25 -53.85 14.23 -30.43
CA LEU A 25 -53.77 12.99 -29.70
C LEU A 25 -53.15 11.93 -30.63
N SER A 26 -52.06 11.30 -30.17
CA SER A 26 -51.62 10.03 -30.73
C SER A 26 -51.27 9.09 -29.58
N ALA A 27 -52.02 8.06 -29.55
CA ALA A 27 -52.05 6.79 -28.88
C ALA A 27 -50.80 6.34 -28.07
N CYS A 28 -51.08 5.82 -26.87
CA CYS A 28 -50.25 4.93 -26.05
C CYS A 28 -49.60 3.83 -26.89
N SER A 29 -48.29 3.79 -26.82
CA SER A 29 -47.56 2.54 -26.86
C SER A 29 -46.75 2.47 -25.55
N THR A 30 -47.15 1.56 -24.68
CA THR A 30 -46.39 1.09 -23.56
C THR A 30 -45.10 0.44 -24.08
N SER A 31 -44.05 1.24 -24.27
CA SER A 31 -42.71 0.72 -24.34
C SER A 31 -42.28 0.47 -22.89
N ALA A 32 -42.16 -0.78 -22.53
CA ALA A 32 -41.40 -1.17 -21.37
C ALA A 32 -40.05 -0.46 -21.49
N ALA A 33 -39.76 0.44 -20.54
CA ALA A 33 -38.42 0.94 -20.35
C ALA A 33 -37.60 -0.27 -19.89
N SER A 34 -36.93 -0.90 -20.87
CA SER A 34 -35.73 -1.65 -20.57
C SER A 34 -34.80 -0.64 -19.88
N SER A 35 -34.50 -0.85 -18.63
CA SER A 35 -33.34 -0.27 -17.99
C SER A 35 -32.15 -0.82 -18.76
N GLU A 36 -31.73 -0.11 -19.81
CA GLU A 36 -30.38 -0.27 -20.33
C GLU A 36 -29.48 0.11 -19.15
N GLY A 37 -28.96 -0.92 -18.46
CA GLY A 37 -27.80 -0.76 -17.63
C GLY A 37 -26.75 -0.09 -18.52
N THR A 38 -26.19 0.98 -18.04
CA THR A 38 -25.00 1.59 -18.63
C THR A 38 -23.96 0.48 -18.61
N GLU A 39 -23.74 -0.21 -19.73
CA GLU A 39 -22.58 -1.07 -19.89
C GLU A 39 -21.39 -0.13 -19.76
N SER A 40 -20.72 -0.20 -18.63
CA SER A 40 -19.41 0.39 -18.43
C SER A 40 -18.53 -0.25 -19.49
N SER A 41 -18.14 0.50 -20.52
CA SER A 41 -17.15 -0.02 -21.47
C SER A 41 -15.82 -0.04 -20.77
N ASP A 42 -15.20 -1.22 -20.72
CA ASP A 42 -13.83 -1.37 -20.20
C ASP A 42 -12.88 -0.33 -20.81
N PRO A 43 -11.87 0.13 -20.09
CA PRO A 43 -10.87 1.06 -20.61
C PRO A 43 -10.05 0.41 -21.74
N THR A 44 -9.44 1.23 -22.59
CA THR A 44 -8.59 0.76 -23.70
C THR A 44 -7.16 0.46 -23.26
N SER A 45 -6.77 0.90 -22.07
CA SER A 45 -5.47 0.66 -21.43
C SER A 45 -5.65 0.59 -19.92
N LEU A 46 -4.73 -0.07 -19.24
CA LEU A 46 -4.72 -0.24 -17.78
C LEU A 46 -3.48 0.39 -17.16
N VAL A 47 -3.64 0.89 -15.96
CA VAL A 47 -2.53 1.35 -15.11
C VAL A 47 -2.45 0.45 -13.88
N LEU A 48 -1.24 -0.09 -13.65
CA LEU A 48 -0.88 -0.86 -12.47
C LEU A 48 -0.16 0.06 -11.49
N ALA A 49 -0.79 0.33 -10.34
CA ALA A 49 -0.21 1.14 -9.28
C ALA A 49 0.57 0.27 -8.29
N LEU A 50 1.78 0.70 -7.99
CA LEU A 50 2.67 0.16 -6.98
C LEU A 50 2.87 1.20 -5.86
N VAL A 51 3.07 0.73 -4.62
CA VAL A 51 3.40 1.61 -3.50
C VAL A 51 4.91 1.75 -3.33
N PRO A 52 5.42 2.88 -2.78
CA PRO A 52 6.85 3.13 -2.65
C PRO A 52 7.43 2.41 -1.41
N SER A 53 7.39 1.08 -1.40
CA SER A 53 7.94 0.28 -0.30
C SER A 53 9.45 0.04 -0.42
N GLN A 54 10.02 0.30 -1.60
CA GLN A 54 11.45 0.25 -1.95
C GLN A 54 11.79 1.48 -2.81
N ASP A 55 13.04 1.62 -3.26
CA ASP A 55 13.42 2.70 -4.17
C ASP A 55 12.51 2.73 -5.42
N GLN A 56 11.93 3.92 -5.68
CA GLN A 56 10.91 4.05 -6.73
C GLN A 56 11.48 3.82 -8.13
N GLY A 57 12.72 4.22 -8.39
CA GLY A 57 13.35 4.09 -9.71
C GLY A 57 13.65 2.62 -10.05
N GLU A 58 14.09 1.86 -9.07
CA GLU A 58 14.31 0.42 -9.20
C GLU A 58 12.99 -0.32 -9.37
N LEU A 59 11.98 0.05 -8.59
CA LEU A 59 10.68 -0.63 -8.58
C LEU A 59 9.97 -0.55 -9.93
N VAL A 60 9.97 0.61 -10.59
CA VAL A 60 9.41 0.78 -11.95
C VAL A 60 10.11 -0.13 -12.94
N THR A 61 11.46 -0.16 -12.90
CA THR A 61 12.25 -0.98 -13.82
C THR A 61 12.02 -2.48 -13.59
N THR A 62 11.97 -2.89 -12.33
CA THR A 62 11.77 -4.29 -11.93
C THR A 62 10.37 -4.79 -12.30
N ALA A 63 9.35 -3.91 -12.25
CA ALA A 63 7.98 -4.27 -12.59
C ALA A 63 7.69 -4.30 -14.10
N ALA A 64 8.59 -3.80 -14.95
CA ALA A 64 8.36 -3.74 -16.39
C ALA A 64 8.02 -5.12 -17.03
N PRO A 65 8.71 -6.23 -16.72
CA PRO A 65 8.34 -7.55 -17.28
C PRO A 65 6.92 -8.00 -16.90
N LEU A 66 6.43 -7.64 -15.70
CA LEU A 66 5.05 -7.93 -15.29
C LEU A 66 4.05 -7.17 -16.15
N THR A 67 4.28 -5.88 -16.40
CA THR A 67 3.37 -5.06 -17.25
C THR A 67 3.42 -5.50 -18.71
N ASP A 68 4.58 -5.92 -19.21
CA ASP A 68 4.73 -6.45 -20.57
C ASP A 68 3.95 -7.78 -20.72
N TYR A 69 4.08 -8.68 -19.74
CA TYR A 69 3.30 -9.91 -19.70
C TYR A 69 1.78 -9.65 -19.68
N LEU A 70 1.33 -8.73 -18.80
CA LEU A 70 -0.09 -8.39 -18.73
C LEU A 70 -0.58 -7.76 -20.03
N THR A 71 0.23 -6.93 -20.69
CA THR A 71 -0.09 -6.35 -22.01
C THR A 71 -0.35 -7.44 -23.04
N GLU A 72 0.52 -8.46 -23.09
CA GLU A 72 0.35 -9.59 -24.03
C GLU A 72 -0.86 -10.46 -23.67
N ALA A 73 -1.01 -10.84 -22.38
CA ALA A 73 -2.05 -11.72 -21.91
C ALA A 73 -3.47 -11.12 -22.06
N LEU A 74 -3.60 -9.82 -21.83
CA LEU A 74 -4.89 -9.12 -21.88
C LEU A 74 -5.19 -8.57 -23.29
N GLY A 75 -4.18 -8.39 -24.16
CA GLY A 75 -4.31 -7.78 -25.48
C GLY A 75 -4.62 -6.29 -25.42
N MET A 76 -4.23 -5.61 -24.32
CA MET A 76 -4.37 -4.17 -24.13
C MET A 76 -3.15 -3.62 -23.38
N GLU A 77 -2.81 -2.36 -23.60
CA GLU A 77 -1.65 -1.73 -22.97
C GLU A 77 -1.80 -1.69 -21.44
N VAL A 78 -0.78 -2.15 -20.72
CA VAL A 78 -0.68 -2.05 -19.26
C VAL A 78 0.60 -1.29 -18.91
N THR A 79 0.47 -0.18 -18.17
CA THR A 79 1.60 0.63 -17.72
C THR A 79 1.74 0.57 -16.21
N GLY A 80 2.97 0.47 -15.70
CA GLY A 80 3.28 0.49 -14.27
C GLY A 80 3.63 1.89 -13.78
N VAL A 81 3.07 2.28 -12.63
CA VAL A 81 3.42 3.53 -11.94
C VAL A 81 3.69 3.27 -10.47
N VAL A 82 4.68 3.96 -9.90
CA VAL A 82 4.89 3.98 -8.45
C VAL A 82 4.29 5.27 -7.90
N SER A 83 3.35 5.12 -6.99
CA SER A 83 2.70 6.26 -6.33
C SER A 83 3.68 7.01 -5.43
N LYS A 84 3.44 8.31 -5.20
CA LYS A 84 4.32 9.12 -4.34
C LYS A 84 4.31 8.67 -2.87
N ASP A 85 3.20 8.11 -2.43
CA ASP A 85 2.98 7.56 -1.09
C ASP A 85 1.88 6.48 -1.13
N TYR A 86 1.65 5.81 -0.01
CA TYR A 86 0.70 4.70 0.11
C TYR A 86 -0.75 5.14 -0.14
N GLN A 87 -1.14 6.31 0.38
CA GLN A 87 -2.50 6.83 0.22
C GLN A 87 -2.79 7.25 -1.22
N ALA A 88 -1.79 7.82 -1.91
CA ALA A 88 -1.93 8.22 -3.31
C ALA A 88 -2.26 7.05 -4.25
N ALA A 89 -1.84 5.81 -3.91
CA ALA A 89 -2.22 4.63 -4.67
C ALA A 89 -3.72 4.33 -4.55
N VAL A 90 -4.27 4.43 -3.34
CA VAL A 90 -5.72 4.26 -3.07
C VAL A 90 -6.54 5.33 -3.78
N GLU A 91 -6.11 6.60 -3.69
CA GLU A 91 -6.78 7.73 -4.35
C GLU A 91 -6.76 7.59 -5.89
N ALA A 92 -5.64 7.11 -6.46
CA ALA A 92 -5.53 6.86 -7.89
C ALA A 92 -6.53 5.77 -8.36
N MET A 93 -6.74 4.73 -7.56
CA MET A 93 -7.77 3.73 -7.82
C MET A 93 -9.17 4.31 -7.70
N GLY A 94 -9.46 5.07 -6.63
CA GLY A 94 -10.75 5.72 -6.43
C GLY A 94 -11.10 6.74 -7.51
N ALA A 95 -10.09 7.37 -8.13
CA ALA A 95 -10.26 8.30 -9.26
C ALA A 95 -10.20 7.61 -10.63
N ASP A 96 -10.14 6.28 -10.68
CA ASP A 96 -9.99 5.46 -11.89
C ASP A 96 -8.74 5.81 -12.74
N GLN A 97 -7.70 6.35 -12.07
CA GLN A 97 -6.40 6.63 -12.68
C GLN A 97 -5.47 5.42 -12.65
N ALA A 98 -5.76 4.43 -11.81
CA ALA A 98 -5.13 3.13 -11.79
C ALA A 98 -6.20 2.05 -11.59
N GLN A 99 -6.22 1.04 -12.43
CA GLN A 99 -7.23 -0.02 -12.40
C GLN A 99 -6.78 -1.26 -11.64
N ILE A 100 -5.47 -1.45 -11.52
CA ILE A 100 -4.84 -2.56 -10.81
C ILE A 100 -3.96 -1.96 -9.71
N GLY A 101 -4.14 -2.36 -8.46
CA GLY A 101 -3.32 -1.93 -7.33
C GLY A 101 -2.60 -3.12 -6.68
N PHE A 102 -1.26 -3.11 -6.65
CA PHE A 102 -0.48 -3.95 -5.75
C PHE A 102 -0.29 -3.19 -4.45
N LEU A 103 -1.07 -3.54 -3.44
CA LEU A 103 -1.28 -2.72 -2.26
C LEU A 103 -1.00 -3.51 -0.97
N PRO A 104 -0.41 -2.88 0.05
CA PRO A 104 -0.38 -3.44 1.40
C PRO A 104 -1.79 -3.58 1.99
N SER A 105 -1.90 -4.38 3.03
CA SER A 105 -3.17 -4.76 3.63
C SER A 105 -4.07 -3.59 4.06
N LEU A 106 -3.50 -2.48 4.56
CA LEU A 106 -4.30 -1.30 4.89
C LEU A 106 -4.90 -0.65 3.64
N GLN A 107 -4.09 -0.46 2.59
CA GLN A 107 -4.55 0.14 1.35
C GLN A 107 -5.54 -0.75 0.59
N LEU A 108 -5.39 -2.08 0.68
CA LEU A 108 -6.38 -3.03 0.16
C LEU A 108 -7.73 -2.83 0.85
N TRP A 109 -7.71 -2.72 2.20
CA TRP A 109 -8.93 -2.44 2.96
C TRP A 109 -9.53 -1.09 2.59
N GLN A 110 -8.72 -0.01 2.51
CA GLN A 110 -9.19 1.32 2.14
C GLN A 110 -9.76 1.37 0.72
N ALA A 111 -9.10 0.74 -0.26
CA ALA A 111 -9.60 0.68 -1.63
C ALA A 111 -10.94 -0.05 -1.72
N ASN A 112 -11.11 -1.13 -0.94
CA ASN A 112 -12.37 -1.86 -0.86
C ASN A 112 -13.46 -1.06 -0.14
N ASP A 113 -13.18 -0.51 1.05
CA ASP A 113 -14.14 0.18 1.90
C ASP A 113 -14.61 1.52 1.32
N MET A 114 -13.69 2.29 0.71
CA MET A 114 -13.97 3.64 0.21
C MET A 114 -14.43 3.67 -1.25
N TYR A 115 -14.01 2.72 -2.06
CA TYR A 115 -14.18 2.77 -3.53
C TYR A 115 -14.73 1.47 -4.14
N ASP A 116 -15.19 0.53 -3.32
CA ASP A 116 -15.73 -0.76 -3.75
C ASP A 116 -14.76 -1.56 -4.63
N ALA A 117 -13.44 -1.34 -4.49
CA ALA A 117 -12.44 -2.10 -5.23
C ALA A 117 -12.47 -3.59 -4.82
N SER A 118 -12.40 -4.47 -5.79
CA SER A 118 -12.39 -5.92 -5.56
C SER A 118 -10.99 -6.37 -5.16
N VAL A 119 -10.80 -6.88 -3.94
CA VAL A 119 -9.54 -7.53 -3.53
C VAL A 119 -9.55 -8.96 -4.03
N VAL A 120 -8.76 -9.24 -5.06
CA VAL A 120 -8.84 -10.49 -5.85
C VAL A 120 -7.76 -11.50 -5.51
N LEU A 121 -6.55 -11.03 -5.21
CA LEU A 121 -5.41 -11.89 -4.89
C LEU A 121 -4.70 -11.41 -3.62
N GLN A 122 -4.15 -12.35 -2.88
CA GLN A 122 -3.27 -12.12 -1.74
C GLN A 122 -1.89 -12.69 -2.05
N THR A 123 -0.84 -12.01 -1.59
CA THR A 123 0.52 -12.48 -1.79
C THR A 123 0.89 -13.53 -0.74
N GLU A 124 1.66 -14.52 -1.16
CA GLU A 124 2.36 -15.44 -0.27
C GLU A 124 3.86 -15.11 -0.29
N ARG A 125 4.50 -15.20 0.87
CA ARG A 125 5.94 -15.10 1.04
C ARG A 125 6.43 -16.38 1.73
N ASN A 126 7.13 -17.24 0.99
CA ASN A 126 7.60 -18.55 1.49
C ASN A 126 6.49 -19.41 2.13
N GLY A 127 5.28 -19.41 1.52
CA GLY A 127 4.11 -20.14 1.98
C GLY A 127 3.34 -19.47 3.13
N ASN A 128 3.74 -18.27 3.58
CA ASN A 128 3.04 -17.50 4.60
C ASN A 128 2.19 -16.40 3.97
N ILE A 129 1.00 -16.20 4.51
CA ILE A 129 0.05 -15.14 4.12
C ILE A 129 0.10 -13.94 5.08
N THR A 130 1.00 -13.98 6.05
CA THR A 130 1.28 -12.92 7.03
C THR A 130 2.78 -12.72 7.16
N TYR A 131 3.19 -11.59 7.72
CA TYR A 131 4.57 -11.28 8.05
C TYR A 131 4.62 -10.32 9.23
N PRO A 132 5.68 -10.32 10.07
CA PRO A 132 5.85 -9.32 11.12
C PRO A 132 6.56 -8.07 10.60
N ALA A 133 6.32 -6.94 11.24
CA ALA A 133 7.26 -5.83 11.19
C ALA A 133 8.48 -6.17 12.05
N GLN A 134 9.66 -5.75 11.61
CA GLN A 134 10.89 -5.86 12.40
C GLN A 134 11.28 -4.52 13.00
N LEU A 135 11.77 -4.58 14.23
CA LEU A 135 12.44 -3.49 14.92
C LEU A 135 13.93 -3.82 14.96
N MET A 136 14.73 -2.96 14.40
CA MET A 136 16.18 -3.19 14.22
C MET A 136 17.00 -2.06 14.82
N THR A 137 18.24 -2.37 15.16
CA THR A 137 19.16 -1.45 15.83
C THR A 137 20.60 -1.65 15.37
N ASN A 138 21.42 -0.60 15.50
CA ASN A 138 22.88 -0.66 15.42
C ASN A 138 23.56 -0.72 16.80
N ASN A 139 22.77 -0.83 17.88
CA ASN A 139 23.27 -0.88 19.26
C ASN A 139 22.74 -2.15 19.97
N PRO A 140 23.19 -3.36 19.57
CA PRO A 140 22.70 -4.60 20.14
C PRO A 140 22.96 -4.73 21.65
N ASP A 141 24.05 -4.18 22.15
CA ASP A 141 24.39 -4.22 23.60
C ASP A 141 23.28 -3.59 24.46
N LYS A 142 22.52 -2.64 23.91
CA LYS A 142 21.40 -2.00 24.61
C LYS A 142 20.12 -2.81 24.50
N TYR A 143 19.80 -3.33 23.30
CA TYR A 143 18.49 -3.87 23.00
C TYR A 143 18.38 -5.39 23.11
N CYS A 144 19.49 -6.12 22.98
CA CYS A 144 19.50 -7.57 23.12
C CYS A 144 19.61 -7.99 24.59
N ASP A 145 18.81 -8.95 25.02
CA ASP A 145 18.89 -9.61 26.33
C ASP A 145 19.73 -10.88 26.28
N ASP A 146 20.00 -11.39 25.08
CA ASP A 146 20.79 -12.57 24.76
C ASP A 146 21.84 -12.24 23.68
N GLU A 147 22.82 -13.13 23.53
CA GLU A 147 23.81 -13.02 22.45
C GLU A 147 23.11 -13.14 21.10
N PRO A 148 23.37 -12.21 20.14
CA PRO A 148 22.77 -12.28 18.83
C PRO A 148 23.07 -13.60 18.10
N VAL A 149 22.05 -14.19 17.49
CA VAL A 149 22.13 -15.41 16.70
C VAL A 149 22.20 -15.05 15.23
N GLU A 150 23.10 -15.71 14.48
CA GLU A 150 23.21 -15.50 13.04
C GLU A 150 22.32 -16.50 12.27
N ARG A 151 21.55 -15.96 11.30
CA ARG A 151 20.86 -16.72 10.27
C ARG A 151 21.03 -16.04 8.90
N ASP A 152 21.45 -16.78 7.91
CA ASP A 152 21.64 -16.32 6.55
C ASP A 152 22.42 -14.99 6.42
N GLY A 153 23.51 -14.88 7.21
CA GLY A 153 24.35 -13.69 7.25
C GLY A 153 23.76 -12.48 7.99
N LYS A 154 22.69 -12.67 8.75
CA LYS A 154 21.98 -11.62 9.47
C LYS A 154 21.85 -11.96 10.96
N LEU A 155 22.02 -10.94 11.81
CA LEU A 155 21.96 -11.09 13.27
C LEU A 155 20.55 -10.77 13.80
N PHE A 156 20.13 -11.57 14.77
CA PHE A 156 18.86 -11.47 15.49
C PHE A 156 19.10 -11.71 16.98
N CYS A 157 18.28 -11.13 17.84
CA CYS A 157 18.26 -11.46 19.26
C CYS A 157 16.83 -11.50 19.82
N ASN A 158 16.68 -11.83 21.10
CA ASN A 158 15.41 -11.86 21.83
C ASN A 158 14.35 -12.78 21.17
N GLY A 159 14.79 -13.84 20.51
CA GLY A 159 13.91 -14.79 19.82
C GLY A 159 13.37 -14.30 18.45
N ALA A 160 13.81 -13.15 17.95
CA ALA A 160 13.40 -12.65 16.63
C ALA A 160 13.90 -13.55 15.48
N ASP A 161 14.86 -14.43 15.74
CA ASP A 161 15.35 -15.43 14.78
C ASP A 161 14.32 -16.54 14.49
N ALA A 162 13.24 -16.64 15.26
CA ALA A 162 12.12 -17.56 14.98
C ALA A 162 11.33 -17.19 13.71
N LEU A 163 11.49 -15.96 13.20
CA LEU A 163 10.90 -15.44 11.99
C LEU A 163 9.36 -15.38 12.02
N ALA A 164 8.79 -15.37 13.20
CA ALA A 164 7.36 -15.26 13.46
C ALA A 164 7.13 -14.27 14.60
N GLY A 165 6.15 -13.42 14.46
CA GLY A 165 5.77 -12.44 15.48
C GLY A 165 4.69 -12.98 16.44
N PRO A 166 4.55 -12.35 17.59
CA PRO A 166 5.47 -11.35 18.17
C PRO A 166 6.69 -11.97 18.85
N ALA A 167 7.81 -11.27 18.84
CA ALA A 167 9.03 -11.67 19.54
C ALA A 167 9.79 -10.43 20.05
N GLY A 168 10.47 -10.55 21.20
CA GLY A 168 11.38 -9.52 21.73
C GLY A 168 10.72 -8.19 22.12
N LEU A 169 9.39 -8.10 22.20
CA LEU A 169 8.67 -6.83 22.42
C LEU A 169 8.98 -6.18 23.78
N ASP A 170 9.38 -6.96 24.79
CA ASP A 170 9.80 -6.40 26.08
C ASP A 170 11.01 -5.48 25.95
N SER A 171 11.87 -5.70 24.94
CA SER A 171 13.05 -4.87 24.68
C SER A 171 12.72 -3.48 24.15
N ILE A 172 11.49 -3.23 23.71
CA ILE A 172 10.98 -1.90 23.35
C ILE A 172 11.09 -0.94 24.55
N ASN A 173 10.91 -1.42 25.77
CA ASN A 173 11.06 -0.62 26.99
C ASN A 173 12.47 -0.03 27.19
N LYS A 174 13.46 -0.47 26.41
CA LYS A 174 14.82 0.07 26.41
C LYS A 174 14.99 1.27 25.47
N ILE A 175 13.95 1.66 24.74
CA ILE A 175 13.93 2.86 23.91
C ILE A 175 13.79 4.07 24.84
N ASP A 176 14.89 4.77 25.06
CA ASP A 176 14.94 5.94 25.94
C ASP A 176 14.34 7.17 25.28
N LYS A 177 13.97 8.14 26.10
CA LYS A 177 13.54 9.46 25.60
C LYS A 177 14.64 10.11 24.78
N GLY A 178 14.26 10.54 23.55
CA GLY A 178 15.16 11.16 22.59
C GLY A 178 15.88 10.18 21.67
N THR A 179 15.62 8.87 21.76
CA THR A 179 16.13 7.89 20.79
C THR A 179 15.68 8.25 19.38
N SER A 180 16.62 8.25 18.43
CA SER A 180 16.31 8.45 17.00
C SER A 180 15.75 7.16 16.39
N VAL A 181 14.59 7.27 15.76
CA VAL A 181 13.85 6.12 15.20
C VAL A 181 13.50 6.38 13.75
N ALA A 182 14.03 5.59 12.84
CA ALA A 182 13.67 5.65 11.42
C ALA A 182 12.27 5.08 11.20
N VAL A 183 11.36 5.90 10.67
CA VAL A 183 9.95 5.57 10.45
C VAL A 183 9.53 5.88 9.01
N LEU A 184 8.71 5.02 8.42
CA LEU A 184 8.07 5.30 7.13
C LEU A 184 6.84 6.21 7.32
N GLY A 185 6.16 6.52 6.22
CA GLY A 185 4.90 7.26 6.26
C GLY A 185 3.77 6.48 6.97
N PRO A 186 2.76 7.19 7.51
CA PRO A 186 1.69 6.59 8.35
C PRO A 186 0.87 5.49 7.67
N GLY A 187 0.88 5.42 6.34
CA GLY A 187 0.21 4.35 5.59
C GLY A 187 0.95 3.02 5.55
N SER A 188 2.20 2.95 6.06
CA SER A 188 2.98 1.71 6.03
C SER A 188 2.64 0.80 7.22
N PRO A 189 2.08 -0.41 7.01
CA PRO A 189 1.80 -1.31 8.12
C PRO A 189 3.05 -1.66 8.92
N ALA A 190 4.12 -2.10 8.26
CA ALA A 190 5.34 -2.56 8.94
C ALA A 190 6.33 -1.45 9.27
N GLY A 191 6.36 -0.37 8.50
CA GLY A 191 7.30 0.74 8.75
C GLY A 191 6.75 1.80 9.69
N TYR A 192 5.46 1.71 10.09
CA TYR A 192 4.82 2.69 10.96
C TYR A 192 3.76 2.06 11.88
N ILE A 193 2.64 1.56 11.36
CA ILE A 193 1.44 1.26 12.14
C ILE A 193 1.73 0.28 13.28
N TYR A 194 2.19 -0.92 12.96
CA TYR A 194 2.42 -1.96 13.96
C TYR A 194 3.56 -1.63 14.93
N PRO A 195 4.72 -1.11 14.47
CA PRO A 195 5.76 -0.70 15.41
C PRO A 195 5.35 0.47 16.31
N ILE A 196 4.68 1.49 15.79
CA ILE A 196 4.20 2.63 16.59
C ILE A 196 3.19 2.16 17.64
N LEU A 197 2.28 1.25 17.28
CA LEU A 197 1.36 0.65 18.25
C LEU A 197 2.11 -0.09 19.34
N ALA A 198 3.12 -0.89 18.97
CA ALA A 198 3.93 -1.61 19.96
C ALA A 198 4.66 -0.67 20.92
N LEU A 199 5.19 0.47 20.44
CA LEU A 199 5.79 1.50 21.28
C LEU A 199 4.75 2.13 22.22
N GLN A 200 3.56 2.47 21.71
CA GLN A 200 2.49 3.07 22.53
C GLN A 200 1.95 2.09 23.56
N GLU A 201 1.84 0.80 23.25
CA GLU A 201 1.44 -0.24 24.19
C GLU A 201 2.51 -0.47 25.27
N ALA A 202 3.78 -0.23 24.96
CA ALA A 202 4.88 -0.17 25.95
C ALA A 202 4.91 1.14 26.77
N GLY A 203 3.98 2.09 26.50
CA GLY A 203 3.86 3.34 27.25
C GLY A 203 4.76 4.48 26.74
N ILE A 204 5.34 4.34 25.54
CA ILE A 204 6.18 5.36 24.90
C ILE A 204 5.26 6.34 24.14
N ASP A 205 5.34 7.62 24.46
CA ASP A 205 4.71 8.69 23.69
C ASP A 205 5.53 8.95 22.42
N THR A 206 5.06 8.38 21.31
CA THR A 206 5.79 8.41 20.04
C THR A 206 5.95 9.80 19.42
N ASP A 207 5.17 10.79 19.88
CA ASP A 207 5.28 12.17 19.43
C ASP A 207 6.29 12.99 20.27
N ASN A 208 6.48 12.60 21.54
CA ASN A 208 7.27 13.39 22.50
C ASN A 208 8.48 12.66 23.09
N ASP A 209 8.50 11.33 23.06
CA ASP A 209 9.56 10.54 23.70
C ASP A 209 10.60 10.02 22.71
N ILE A 210 10.33 9.98 21.41
CA ILE A 210 11.31 9.60 20.38
C ILE A 210 11.55 10.74 19.39
N ASN A 211 12.71 10.70 18.74
CA ASN A 211 13.02 11.55 17.61
C ASN A 211 12.73 10.76 16.31
N GLN A 212 11.56 10.97 15.72
CA GLN A 212 11.23 10.33 14.45
C GLN A 212 12.14 10.86 13.35
N VAL A 213 12.81 9.96 12.62
CA VAL A 213 13.61 10.20 11.44
C VAL A 213 12.81 9.70 10.23
N PRO A 214 12.11 10.57 9.50
CA PRO A 214 11.28 10.15 8.37
C PRO A 214 12.13 9.57 7.24
N VAL A 215 11.75 8.39 6.76
CA VAL A 215 12.34 7.74 5.60
C VAL A 215 11.25 7.38 4.57
N THR A 216 11.64 7.22 3.32
CA THR A 216 10.69 7.04 2.22
C THR A 216 10.37 5.59 1.89
N ALA A 217 11.26 4.66 2.30
CA ALA A 217 11.17 3.24 1.95
C ALA A 217 11.82 2.35 3.02
N ASN A 218 11.58 1.04 2.96
CA ASN A 218 12.07 0.10 3.97
C ASN A 218 13.60 -0.10 3.91
N ASP A 219 14.18 -0.13 2.73
CA ASP A 219 15.63 -0.13 2.52
C ASP A 219 16.29 1.14 3.08
N ALA A 220 15.67 2.30 2.89
CA ALA A 220 16.14 3.55 3.48
C ALA A 220 16.10 3.52 5.03
N SER A 221 15.13 2.83 5.65
CA SER A 221 15.10 2.62 7.10
C SER A 221 16.27 1.76 7.56
N VAL A 222 16.56 0.67 6.86
CA VAL A 222 17.73 -0.19 7.14
C VAL A 222 19.02 0.61 7.02
N LEU A 223 19.18 1.41 5.96
CA LEU A 223 20.35 2.24 5.73
C LEU A 223 20.52 3.34 6.78
N ALA A 224 19.42 3.95 7.25
CA ALA A 224 19.46 4.95 8.32
C ALA A 224 20.04 4.36 9.61
N VAL A 225 19.65 3.13 9.96
CA VAL A 225 20.22 2.41 11.10
C VAL A 225 21.67 2.01 10.85
N TYR A 226 21.99 1.49 9.66
CA TYR A 226 23.36 1.09 9.29
C TYR A 226 24.35 2.26 9.36
N ASN A 227 23.95 3.43 8.88
CA ASN A 227 24.77 4.64 8.85
C ASN A 227 24.84 5.36 10.20
N GLY A 228 23.96 5.01 11.17
CA GLY A 228 23.87 5.68 12.46
C GLY A 228 23.06 6.98 12.43
N ASP A 229 22.28 7.23 11.38
CA ASP A 229 21.33 8.35 11.29
C ASP A 229 20.14 8.13 12.25
N ALA A 230 19.81 6.86 12.52
CA ALA A 230 18.87 6.42 13.52
C ALA A 230 19.44 5.28 14.35
N GLU A 231 19.12 5.24 15.65
CA GLU A 231 19.52 4.14 16.55
C GLU A 231 18.61 2.92 16.39
N VAL A 232 17.32 3.18 16.11
CA VAL A 232 16.29 2.16 15.87
C VAL A 232 15.62 2.42 14.52
N GLY A 233 15.18 1.38 13.85
CA GLY A 233 14.42 1.51 12.60
C GLY A 233 13.34 0.44 12.49
N PHE A 234 12.33 0.73 11.68
CA PHE A 234 11.21 -0.17 11.40
C PHE A 234 11.19 -0.52 9.92
N SER A 235 10.87 -1.76 9.62
CA SER A 235 10.62 -2.20 8.23
C SER A 235 9.83 -3.51 8.22
N PHE A 236 9.43 -3.98 7.04
CA PHE A 236 8.96 -5.36 6.91
C PHE A 236 10.11 -6.35 7.12
N TRP A 237 9.79 -7.56 7.54
CA TRP A 237 10.73 -8.65 7.65
C TRP A 237 10.96 -9.34 6.29
N ASP A 238 12.19 -9.48 5.73
CA ASP A 238 13.43 -8.87 6.17
C ASP A 238 13.96 -7.92 5.09
N ALA A 239 13.77 -6.62 5.30
CA ALA A 239 14.19 -5.60 4.33
C ALA A 239 15.73 -5.48 4.19
N ARG A 240 16.53 -6.10 5.10
CA ARG A 240 17.98 -6.14 4.98
C ARG A 240 18.44 -6.89 3.72
N ASP A 241 17.64 -7.85 3.21
CA ASP A 241 17.94 -8.58 1.99
C ASP A 241 18.05 -7.69 0.74
N ILE A 242 17.29 -6.58 0.72
CA ILE A 242 17.38 -5.59 -0.35
C ILE A 242 18.74 -4.89 -0.29
N VAL A 243 19.11 -4.44 0.90
CA VAL A 243 20.33 -3.64 1.14
C VAL A 243 21.60 -4.48 1.02
N MET A 244 21.56 -5.78 1.36
CA MET A 244 22.71 -6.68 1.29
C MET A 244 23.31 -6.81 -0.11
N LYS A 245 22.57 -6.48 -1.16
CA LYS A 245 23.07 -6.49 -2.54
C LYS A 245 24.22 -5.49 -2.73
N ASP A 246 24.11 -4.31 -2.11
CA ASP A 246 25.07 -3.21 -2.22
C ASP A 246 25.92 -3.04 -0.96
N VAL A 247 25.42 -3.45 0.20
CA VAL A 247 26.07 -3.35 1.51
C VAL A 247 26.09 -4.75 2.17
N PRO A 248 27.06 -5.62 1.78
CA PRO A 248 27.05 -7.03 2.18
C PRO A 248 27.16 -7.28 3.69
N ASP A 249 27.68 -6.33 4.47
CA ASP A 249 27.83 -6.45 5.91
C ASP A 249 26.66 -5.85 6.72
N VAL A 250 25.59 -5.39 6.06
CA VAL A 250 24.43 -4.78 6.74
C VAL A 250 23.78 -5.74 7.73
N GLY A 251 23.68 -7.02 7.39
CA GLY A 251 23.12 -8.05 8.26
C GLY A 251 23.89 -8.26 9.57
N GLN A 252 25.19 -7.93 9.59
CA GLN A 252 26.05 -8.05 10.75
C GLN A 252 26.06 -6.78 11.64
N LYS A 253 25.65 -5.64 11.08
CA LYS A 253 25.65 -4.34 11.77
C LYS A 253 24.25 -3.88 12.17
N VAL A 254 23.23 -4.30 11.46
CA VAL A 254 21.82 -4.01 11.76
C VAL A 254 21.17 -5.27 12.31
N VAL A 255 20.99 -5.29 13.62
CA VAL A 255 20.45 -6.44 14.37
C VAL A 255 18.95 -6.28 14.55
N VAL A 256 18.16 -7.31 14.25
CA VAL A 256 16.73 -7.34 14.59
C VAL A 256 16.57 -7.79 16.03
N PHE A 257 15.97 -6.95 16.84
CA PHE A 257 15.79 -7.21 18.27
C PHE A 257 14.35 -7.46 18.69
N ALA A 258 13.37 -7.13 17.83
CA ALA A 258 11.97 -7.44 18.07
C ALA A 258 11.18 -7.60 16.77
N LEU A 259 10.10 -8.38 16.83
CA LEU A 259 9.10 -8.57 15.78
C LEU A 259 7.72 -8.21 16.34
N SER A 260 6.92 -7.51 15.51
CA SER A 260 5.54 -7.15 15.85
C SER A 260 4.59 -8.35 15.81
N GLU A 261 3.32 -8.12 16.16
CA GLU A 261 2.22 -8.99 15.75
C GLU A 261 2.21 -9.18 14.23
N GLU A 262 1.61 -10.30 13.79
CA GLU A 262 1.51 -10.65 12.38
C GLU A 262 0.61 -9.68 11.59
N ILE A 263 1.10 -9.25 10.45
CA ILE A 263 0.46 -8.34 9.51
C ILE A 263 -0.03 -9.17 8.32
N PRO A 264 -1.29 -9.07 7.88
CA PRO A 264 -1.71 -9.68 6.64
C PRO A 264 -0.85 -9.21 5.46
N ASN A 265 -0.45 -10.13 4.60
CA ASN A 265 0.34 -9.78 3.42
C ASN A 265 -0.40 -8.81 2.49
N ASP A 266 0.36 -8.19 1.61
CA ASP A 266 -0.12 -7.38 0.49
C ASP A 266 -1.03 -8.21 -0.43
N GLY A 267 -1.61 -7.56 -1.40
CA GLY A 267 -2.44 -8.23 -2.40
C GLY A 267 -2.69 -7.37 -3.61
N VAL A 268 -3.64 -7.82 -4.42
CA VAL A 268 -4.07 -7.13 -5.64
C VAL A 268 -5.52 -6.72 -5.50
N ALA A 269 -5.78 -5.44 -5.70
CA ALA A 269 -7.13 -4.89 -5.85
C ALA A 269 -7.36 -4.43 -7.29
N LEU A 270 -8.61 -4.55 -7.74
CA LEU A 270 -9.09 -4.10 -9.04
C LEU A 270 -10.22 -3.09 -8.82
N THR A 271 -10.25 -2.00 -9.61
CA THR A 271 -11.32 -1.00 -9.49
C THR A 271 -12.67 -1.58 -9.90
N SER A 272 -13.73 -1.09 -9.27
CA SER A 272 -15.12 -1.47 -9.56
C SER A 272 -15.62 -0.98 -10.94
N SER A 273 -14.86 -0.13 -11.61
CA SER A 273 -15.17 0.35 -12.98
C SER A 273 -14.95 -0.71 -14.06
N LEU A 274 -14.12 -1.72 -13.79
CA LEU A 274 -13.85 -2.81 -14.72
C LEU A 274 -15.02 -3.80 -14.77
N SER A 275 -15.31 -4.31 -15.97
CA SER A 275 -16.28 -5.40 -16.11
C SER A 275 -15.85 -6.65 -15.34
N PRO A 276 -16.79 -7.47 -14.85
CA PRO A 276 -16.46 -8.74 -14.18
C PRO A 276 -15.60 -9.66 -15.05
N GLU A 277 -15.79 -9.65 -16.36
CA GLU A 277 -15.03 -10.43 -17.33
C GLU A 277 -13.57 -9.98 -17.39
N LEU A 278 -13.33 -8.66 -17.39
CA LEU A 278 -11.97 -8.13 -17.41
C LEU A 278 -11.28 -8.32 -16.05
N GLN A 279 -12.00 -8.12 -14.94
CA GLN A 279 -11.47 -8.43 -13.61
C GLN A 279 -11.02 -9.89 -13.50
N GLN A 280 -11.81 -10.83 -14.01
CA GLN A 280 -11.45 -12.24 -14.01
C GLN A 280 -10.22 -12.53 -14.88
N LYS A 281 -10.15 -11.95 -16.10
CA LYS A 281 -8.97 -12.10 -16.97
C LYS A 281 -7.70 -11.56 -16.33
N ILE A 282 -7.75 -10.40 -15.68
CA ILE A 282 -6.60 -9.83 -14.97
C ILE A 282 -6.18 -10.75 -13.81
N THR A 283 -7.16 -11.23 -13.05
CA THR A 283 -6.92 -12.13 -11.91
C THR A 283 -6.24 -13.43 -12.35
N ASP A 284 -6.76 -14.06 -13.42
CA ASP A 284 -6.21 -15.30 -13.96
C ASP A 284 -4.80 -15.07 -14.51
N ALA A 285 -4.58 -13.99 -15.29
CA ALA A 285 -3.27 -13.66 -15.82
C ALA A 285 -2.21 -13.44 -14.73
N LEU A 286 -2.56 -12.73 -13.67
CA LEU A 286 -1.66 -12.52 -12.53
C LEU A 286 -1.36 -13.82 -11.77
N ALA A 287 -2.38 -14.65 -11.55
CA ALA A 287 -2.21 -15.94 -10.91
C ALA A 287 -1.33 -16.87 -11.76
N ASP A 288 -1.57 -16.93 -13.08
CA ASP A 288 -0.77 -17.73 -14.01
C ASP A 288 0.68 -17.24 -14.06
N TYR A 289 0.90 -15.92 -14.13
CA TYR A 289 2.24 -15.33 -14.12
C TYR A 289 3.02 -15.75 -12.87
N SER A 290 2.39 -15.72 -11.71
CA SER A 290 3.03 -16.11 -10.45
C SER A 290 3.47 -17.58 -10.39
N ASN A 291 2.93 -18.43 -11.27
CA ASN A 291 3.29 -19.85 -11.38
C ASN A 291 4.38 -20.12 -12.44
N THR A 292 4.82 -19.10 -13.18
CA THR A 292 5.96 -19.22 -14.11
C THR A 292 7.29 -18.98 -13.37
N GLU A 293 8.39 -19.50 -13.90
CA GLU A 293 9.72 -19.26 -13.34
C GLU A 293 10.07 -17.74 -13.38
N GLU A 294 9.88 -17.12 -14.56
CA GLU A 294 10.11 -15.68 -14.74
C GLU A 294 9.22 -14.82 -13.82
N GLY A 295 7.92 -15.15 -13.76
CA GLY A 295 6.97 -14.42 -12.92
C GLY A 295 7.30 -14.51 -11.42
N SER A 296 7.71 -15.69 -10.96
CA SER A 296 8.17 -15.89 -9.59
C SER A 296 9.42 -15.04 -9.28
N GLU A 297 10.42 -15.01 -10.18
CA GLU A 297 11.63 -14.19 -10.01
C GLU A 297 11.31 -12.70 -9.98
N ILE A 298 10.45 -12.21 -10.87
CA ILE A 298 10.05 -10.81 -10.93
C ILE A 298 9.25 -10.41 -9.69
N LEU A 299 8.25 -11.20 -9.30
CA LEU A 299 7.44 -10.93 -8.10
C LEU A 299 8.28 -10.98 -6.83
N GLN A 300 9.27 -11.88 -6.76
CA GLN A 300 10.24 -11.92 -5.67
C GLN A 300 11.07 -10.63 -5.61
N SER A 301 11.45 -10.10 -6.76
CA SER A 301 12.25 -8.87 -6.84
C SER A 301 11.43 -7.61 -6.54
N ILE A 302 10.13 -7.59 -6.87
CA ILE A 302 9.24 -6.44 -6.60
C ILE A 302 8.98 -6.31 -5.09
N TYR A 303 8.42 -7.34 -4.44
CA TYR A 303 7.98 -7.27 -3.03
C TYR A 303 8.24 -8.57 -2.26
N SER A 304 9.24 -9.36 -2.65
CA SER A 304 9.53 -10.67 -2.05
C SER A 304 8.34 -11.65 -2.12
N ILE A 305 7.51 -11.52 -3.16
CA ILE A 305 6.34 -12.35 -3.38
C ILE A 305 6.78 -13.68 -4.01
N THR A 306 6.40 -14.79 -3.41
CA THR A 306 6.67 -16.12 -3.96
C THR A 306 5.49 -16.71 -4.71
N LYS A 307 4.27 -16.21 -4.46
CA LYS A 307 3.05 -16.65 -5.12
C LYS A 307 1.91 -15.64 -4.93
N LEU A 308 0.94 -15.67 -5.84
CA LEU A 308 -0.35 -15.03 -5.71
C LEU A 308 -1.44 -16.08 -5.50
N ALA A 309 -2.19 -15.99 -4.42
CA ALA A 309 -3.29 -16.87 -4.06
C ALA A 309 -4.62 -16.09 -4.03
N PRO A 310 -5.78 -16.76 -4.12
CA PRO A 310 -7.06 -16.10 -3.94
C PRO A 310 -7.12 -15.31 -2.61
N ALA A 311 -7.60 -14.08 -2.67
CA ALA A 311 -7.65 -13.21 -1.50
C ALA A 311 -8.69 -13.69 -0.46
N ASN A 312 -8.38 -13.39 0.81
CA ASN A 312 -9.34 -13.46 1.90
C ASN A 312 -9.55 -12.03 2.47
N PRO A 313 -10.52 -11.26 1.95
CA PRO A 313 -10.75 -9.88 2.39
C PRO A 313 -11.07 -9.75 3.90
N ASP A 314 -11.66 -10.76 4.52
CA ASP A 314 -11.98 -10.75 5.96
C ASP A 314 -10.73 -10.62 6.85
N SER A 315 -9.56 -11.04 6.35
CA SER A 315 -8.29 -10.90 7.06
C SER A 315 -7.82 -9.46 7.20
N LEU A 316 -8.27 -8.55 6.33
CA LEU A 316 -7.84 -7.14 6.30
C LEU A 316 -8.38 -6.30 7.45
N GLY A 317 -9.48 -6.72 8.07
CA GLY A 317 -10.08 -6.00 9.21
C GLY A 317 -9.15 -5.86 10.44
N VAL A 318 -8.09 -6.66 10.52
CA VAL A 318 -7.10 -6.56 11.61
C VAL A 318 -6.26 -5.29 11.46
N VAL A 319 -5.75 -5.02 10.24
CA VAL A 319 -4.92 -3.84 10.00
C VAL A 319 -5.73 -2.55 10.04
N ALA A 320 -6.98 -2.59 9.61
CA ALA A 320 -7.91 -1.47 9.74
C ALA A 320 -8.08 -1.04 11.21
N ARG A 321 -8.34 -2.00 12.12
CA ARG A 321 -8.43 -1.73 13.55
C ARG A 321 -7.12 -1.22 14.17
N ALA A 322 -5.98 -1.69 13.64
CA ALA A 322 -4.67 -1.19 14.07
C ALA A 322 -4.46 0.28 13.67
N ALA A 323 -4.80 0.62 12.43
CA ALA A 323 -4.75 1.99 11.94
C ALA A 323 -5.73 2.93 12.68
N GLU A 324 -6.96 2.45 12.98
CA GLU A 324 -7.96 3.21 13.74
C GLU A 324 -7.45 3.59 15.14
N LYS A 325 -6.77 2.68 15.85
CA LYS A 325 -6.17 2.96 17.17
C LYS A 325 -5.18 4.14 17.11
N LEU A 326 -4.52 4.36 15.96
CA LEU A 326 -3.60 5.47 15.73
C LEU A 326 -4.30 6.73 15.17
N GLY A 327 -5.62 6.69 14.95
CA GLY A 327 -6.37 7.78 14.31
C GLY A 327 -6.07 7.95 12.82
N LEU A 328 -5.58 6.90 12.17
CA LEU A 328 -5.32 6.84 10.74
C LEU A 328 -6.56 6.24 10.05
N GLN A 329 -7.31 7.07 9.33
CA GLN A 329 -8.51 6.67 8.56
C GLN A 329 -8.33 7.03 7.09
#